data_04db9f8f6e2978b86a3e930d3afad23e
#
_entry.id   04db9f8f6e2978b86a3e930d3afad23e
#
_cell.length_a   1.000
_cell.length_b   1.000
_cell.length_c   1.000
_cell.angle_alpha   90.00
_cell.angle_beta   90.00
_cell.angle_gamma   90.00
#
_symmetry.space_group_name_H-M   'P 1'
#
loop_
_entity.id
_entity.type
_entity.pdbx_description
1 polymer ?
#
loop_
_entity_poly.entity_id
_entity_poly.type
_entity_poly.pdbx_seq_one_letter_code
_entity_poly.pdbx_strand_id
1 'polypeptide(L)'
;MTTISDEELYTGLHAFVFIKEVDPGRNIADVVDEIADPERFSSENGQVLFASVAVGSYIGFAHVRAEEGDLAALQRFIYQDLWAKGVGCEHAVEGPVYTTMGANAQPKGPKRKSPPFCALVRVRTDDDPVAVMREIARRFGDTDPFQGASVTFGRADLLVELAGDTLDAVSEPVLSAIREAPGVIWTDTAFIYSGPWRTPS
;
A
#
# COMPACT_ATOMS: atom_id res chain seq x y z
N MET A 1 8.45 23.03 -3.69
CA MET A 1 8.70 21.66 -3.21
C MET A 1 8.10 21.58 -1.80
N THR A 2 6.88 21.14 -1.66
CA THR A 2 6.21 21.04 -0.36
C THR A 2 6.52 19.64 0.19
N THR A 3 7.39 19.57 1.18
CA THR A 3 7.67 18.32 1.87
C THR A 3 6.44 18.00 2.72
N ILE A 4 5.73 16.92 2.40
CA ILE A 4 4.64 16.42 3.23
C ILE A 4 5.26 16.06 4.58
N SER A 5 4.77 16.63 5.67
CA SER A 5 5.27 16.31 7.01
C SER A 5 4.83 14.90 7.41
N ASP A 6 5.63 14.23 8.26
CA ASP A 6 5.29 12.89 8.74
C ASP A 6 3.90 12.87 9.44
N GLU A 7 3.49 13.98 10.03
CA GLU A 7 2.18 14.15 10.67
C GLU A 7 1.04 14.20 9.62
N GLU A 8 1.27 14.79 8.46
CA GLU A 8 0.31 14.85 7.35
C GLU A 8 0.10 13.49 6.68
N LEU A 9 1.09 12.60 6.69
CA LEU A 9 0.97 11.25 6.15
C LEU A 9 -0.01 10.37 6.92
N TYR A 10 -0.30 10.69 8.18
CA TYR A 10 -1.18 9.89 9.07
C TYR A 10 -2.53 10.54 9.34
N THR A 11 -2.78 11.74 8.80
CA THR A 11 -4.07 12.40 8.93
C THR A 11 -4.98 12.05 7.74
N GLY A 12 -6.27 11.90 7.99
CA GLY A 12 -7.27 11.62 6.97
C GLY A 12 -7.61 10.14 6.84
N LEU A 13 -8.36 9.82 5.81
CA LEU A 13 -8.79 8.46 5.48
C LEU A 13 -7.94 7.95 4.32
N HIS A 14 -7.29 6.83 4.53
CA HIS A 14 -6.37 6.22 3.57
C HIS A 14 -6.98 5.01 2.88
N ALA A 15 -6.54 4.72 1.66
CA ALA A 15 -6.81 3.48 0.98
C ALA A 15 -5.61 3.00 0.16
N PHE A 16 -5.53 1.68 0.07
CA PHE A 16 -4.61 0.99 -0.81
C PHE A 16 -5.36 0.60 -2.09
N VAL A 17 -4.92 1.13 -3.23
CA VAL A 17 -5.52 0.92 -4.54
C VAL A 17 -4.67 -0.05 -5.34
N PHE A 18 -5.24 -1.18 -5.72
CA PHE A 18 -4.59 -2.22 -6.50
C PHE A 18 -5.08 -2.12 -7.95
N ILE A 19 -4.19 -1.70 -8.85
CA ILE A 19 -4.50 -1.46 -10.26
C ILE A 19 -4.49 -2.79 -10.99
N LYS A 20 -5.62 -3.16 -11.60
CA LYS A 20 -5.79 -4.40 -12.36
C LYS A 20 -5.57 -4.20 -13.84
N GLU A 21 -6.00 -3.06 -14.33
CA GLU A 21 -6.00 -2.75 -15.76
C GLU A 21 -5.87 -1.23 -15.95
N VAL A 22 -5.41 -0.87 -17.11
CA VAL A 22 -5.46 0.50 -17.63
C VAL A 22 -6.14 0.48 -18.99
N ASP A 23 -6.61 1.63 -19.44
CA ASP A 23 -7.26 1.77 -20.74
C ASP A 23 -6.41 1.14 -21.86
N PRO A 24 -7.04 0.50 -22.84
CA PRO A 24 -6.34 -0.10 -23.98
C PRO A 24 -5.43 0.90 -24.68
N GLY A 25 -4.18 0.49 -24.88
CA GLY A 25 -3.16 1.33 -25.54
C GLY A 25 -2.36 2.24 -24.61
N ARG A 26 -2.69 2.28 -23.31
CA ARG A 26 -1.88 2.97 -22.31
C ARG A 26 -0.87 2.02 -21.65
N ASN A 27 0.31 2.55 -21.34
CA ASN A 27 1.33 1.84 -20.57
C ASN A 27 1.09 2.09 -19.07
N ILE A 28 1.14 1.04 -18.25
CA ILE A 28 0.96 1.16 -16.81
C ILE A 28 1.99 2.10 -16.16
N ALA A 29 3.23 2.10 -16.64
CA ALA A 29 4.26 2.98 -16.10
C ALA A 29 3.92 4.46 -16.34
N ASP A 30 3.39 4.80 -17.53
CA ASP A 30 2.98 6.17 -17.85
C ASP A 30 1.78 6.61 -17.02
N VAL A 31 0.84 5.68 -16.76
CA VAL A 31 -0.33 5.95 -15.91
C VAL A 31 0.09 6.17 -14.47
N VAL A 32 0.96 5.32 -13.94
CA VAL A 32 1.49 5.46 -12.57
C VAL A 32 2.26 6.77 -12.42
N ASP A 33 3.11 7.12 -13.39
CA ASP A 33 3.84 8.39 -13.40
C ASP A 33 2.88 9.61 -13.47
N GLU A 34 1.79 9.49 -14.23
CA GLU A 34 0.79 10.57 -14.33
C GLU A 34 0.04 10.77 -13.01
N ILE A 35 -0.49 9.69 -12.39
CA ILE A 35 -1.28 9.82 -11.16
C ILE A 35 -0.44 10.16 -9.94
N ALA A 36 0.86 9.86 -9.95
CA ALA A 36 1.80 10.20 -8.88
C ALA A 36 2.32 11.65 -8.96
N ASP A 37 2.13 12.31 -10.09
CA ASP A 37 2.60 13.67 -10.30
C ASP A 37 1.48 14.69 -10.00
N PRO A 38 1.58 15.48 -8.93
CA PRO A 38 0.53 16.43 -8.56
C PRO A 38 0.33 17.58 -9.57
N GLU A 39 1.29 17.83 -10.47
CA GLU A 39 1.13 18.78 -11.56
C GLU A 39 0.29 18.22 -12.71
N ARG A 40 0.27 16.89 -12.89
CA ARG A 40 -0.45 16.18 -13.95
C ARG A 40 -1.78 15.61 -13.50
N PHE A 41 -1.92 15.32 -12.23
CA PHE A 41 -3.12 14.80 -11.63
C PHE A 41 -3.39 15.45 -10.27
N SER A 42 -4.46 16.19 -10.19
CA SER A 42 -4.97 16.78 -8.95
C SER A 42 -6.48 16.55 -8.85
N SER A 43 -6.99 16.40 -7.65
CA SER A 43 -8.40 16.21 -7.36
C SER A 43 -8.77 16.91 -6.06
N GLU A 44 -9.98 17.45 -5.99
CA GLU A 44 -10.55 17.97 -4.75
C GLU A 44 -11.00 16.88 -3.78
N ASN A 45 -11.12 15.63 -4.26
CA ASN A 45 -11.61 14.51 -3.45
C ASN A 45 -10.48 13.76 -2.72
N GLY A 46 -9.23 13.94 -3.13
CA GLY A 46 -8.11 13.26 -2.52
C GLY A 46 -6.81 13.43 -3.28
N GLN A 47 -5.78 12.72 -2.81
CA GLN A 47 -4.45 12.75 -3.41
C GLN A 47 -3.81 11.36 -3.43
N VAL A 48 -2.92 11.16 -4.38
CA VAL A 48 -2.02 10.00 -4.42
C VAL A 48 -0.79 10.32 -3.59
N LEU A 49 -0.56 9.55 -2.54
CA LEU A 49 0.64 9.66 -1.69
C LEU A 49 1.82 8.94 -2.31
N PHE A 50 1.51 7.82 -2.98
CA PHE A 50 2.50 6.98 -3.61
C PHE A 50 1.82 6.16 -4.72
N ALA A 51 2.52 5.91 -5.83
CA ALA A 51 2.10 4.94 -6.83
C ALA A 51 3.32 4.23 -7.44
N SER A 52 3.13 2.97 -7.84
CA SER A 52 4.18 2.16 -8.48
C SER A 52 3.60 1.09 -9.38
N VAL A 53 4.41 0.67 -10.35
CA VAL A 53 4.17 -0.57 -11.11
C VAL A 53 4.36 -1.76 -10.16
N ALA A 54 3.51 -2.76 -10.31
CA ALA A 54 3.56 -3.99 -9.52
C ALA A 54 3.64 -5.22 -10.42
N VAL A 55 4.14 -6.32 -9.87
CA VAL A 55 4.18 -7.64 -10.50
C VAL A 55 3.47 -8.64 -9.60
N GLY A 56 2.51 -9.37 -10.14
CA GLY A 56 1.68 -10.32 -9.41
C GLY A 56 0.25 -10.31 -9.96
N SER A 57 -0.73 -10.38 -9.05
CA SER A 57 -2.15 -10.32 -9.41
C SER A 57 -2.61 -8.93 -9.87
N TYR A 58 -1.77 -7.93 -9.71
CA TYR A 58 -2.01 -6.52 -10.08
C TYR A 58 -0.83 -6.00 -10.88
N ILE A 59 -1.13 -5.04 -11.77
CA ILE A 59 -0.12 -4.39 -12.62
C ILE A 59 0.43 -3.11 -12.01
N GLY A 60 -0.26 -2.58 -11.00
CA GLY A 60 0.15 -1.38 -10.29
C GLY A 60 -0.48 -1.28 -8.91
N PHE A 61 0.00 -0.33 -8.15
CA PHE A 61 -0.42 -0.03 -6.80
C PHE A 61 -0.38 1.47 -6.56
N ALA A 62 -1.34 1.99 -5.79
CA ALA A 62 -1.28 3.35 -5.27
C ALA A 62 -1.75 3.38 -3.80
N HIS A 63 -1.10 4.21 -2.99
CA HIS A 63 -1.57 4.61 -1.67
C HIS A 63 -2.19 5.99 -1.80
N VAL A 64 -3.43 6.13 -1.40
CA VAL A 64 -4.21 7.35 -1.59
C VAL A 64 -4.81 7.82 -0.28
N ARG A 65 -5.11 9.12 -0.20
CA ARG A 65 -5.70 9.75 0.97
C ARG A 65 -6.83 10.70 0.54
N ALA A 66 -7.94 10.69 1.28
CA ALA A 66 -8.93 11.76 1.19
C ALA A 66 -8.51 12.93 2.08
N GLU A 67 -8.52 14.16 1.54
CA GLU A 67 -8.04 15.34 2.26
C GLU A 67 -8.88 15.65 3.51
N GLU A 68 -10.19 15.46 3.43
CA GLU A 68 -11.12 15.73 4.53
C GLU A 68 -11.39 14.53 5.44
N GLY A 69 -10.74 13.38 5.19
CA GLY A 69 -11.02 12.14 5.93
C GLY A 69 -12.44 11.58 5.68
N ASP A 70 -13.12 12.04 4.64
CA ASP A 70 -14.46 11.62 4.27
C ASP A 70 -14.42 10.37 3.36
N LEU A 71 -15.11 9.30 3.78
CA LEU A 71 -15.23 8.08 2.99
C LEU A 71 -15.87 8.34 1.62
N ALA A 72 -16.82 9.25 1.52
CA ALA A 72 -17.46 9.56 0.25
C ALA A 72 -16.51 10.32 -0.70
N ALA A 73 -15.65 11.18 -0.17
CA ALA A 73 -14.58 11.81 -0.94
C ALA A 73 -13.57 10.76 -1.44
N LEU A 74 -13.13 9.86 -0.56
CA LEU A 74 -12.23 8.77 -0.94
C LEU A 74 -12.82 7.86 -2.02
N GLN A 75 -14.12 7.53 -1.93
CA GLN A 75 -14.81 6.75 -2.96
C GLN A 75 -14.90 7.51 -4.29
N ARG A 76 -15.23 8.82 -4.28
CA ARG A 76 -15.22 9.63 -5.50
C ARG A 76 -13.83 9.69 -6.12
N PHE A 77 -12.81 9.88 -5.31
CA PHE A 77 -11.43 9.88 -5.78
C PHE A 77 -11.07 8.58 -6.51
N ILE A 78 -11.37 7.42 -5.91
CA ILE A 78 -11.04 6.12 -6.48
C ILE A 78 -11.89 5.82 -7.72
N TYR A 79 -13.22 5.98 -7.64
CA TYR A 79 -14.14 5.50 -8.68
C TYR A 79 -14.48 6.52 -9.77
N GLN A 80 -14.14 7.79 -9.57
CA GLN A 80 -14.38 8.83 -10.56
C GLN A 80 -13.07 9.42 -11.07
N ASP A 81 -12.21 9.90 -10.17
CA ASP A 81 -11.03 10.65 -10.57
C ASP A 81 -9.91 9.73 -11.12
N LEU A 82 -9.60 8.62 -10.42
CA LEU A 82 -8.67 7.62 -10.94
C LEU A 82 -9.25 6.88 -12.14
N TRP A 83 -10.55 6.57 -12.14
CA TRP A 83 -11.22 5.97 -13.30
C TRP A 83 -11.14 6.88 -14.52
N ALA A 84 -11.31 8.19 -14.38
CA ALA A 84 -11.15 9.16 -15.47
C ALA A 84 -9.73 9.20 -16.06
N LYS A 85 -8.74 8.65 -15.34
CA LYS A 85 -7.37 8.41 -15.82
C LYS A 85 -7.17 7.02 -16.44
N GLY A 86 -8.26 6.28 -16.66
CA GLY A 86 -8.22 4.95 -17.25
C GLY A 86 -7.70 3.87 -16.29
N VAL A 87 -7.87 4.05 -14.99
CA VAL A 87 -7.40 3.11 -13.95
C VAL A 87 -8.54 2.21 -13.50
N GLY A 88 -8.52 0.94 -13.90
CA GLY A 88 -9.38 -0.11 -13.35
C GLY A 88 -8.75 -0.72 -12.10
N CYS A 89 -9.43 -0.65 -10.95
CA CYS A 89 -8.81 -1.02 -9.69
C CYS A 89 -9.74 -1.74 -8.71
N GLU A 90 -9.11 -2.42 -7.75
CA GLU A 90 -9.68 -2.79 -6.45
C GLU A 90 -9.04 -1.94 -5.36
N HIS A 91 -9.71 -1.77 -4.23
CA HIS A 91 -9.15 -1.03 -3.12
C HIS A 91 -9.46 -1.70 -1.78
N ALA A 92 -8.65 -1.37 -0.77
CA ALA A 92 -8.87 -1.66 0.62
C ALA A 92 -8.70 -0.36 1.42
N VAL A 93 -9.70 0.01 2.20
CA VAL A 93 -9.66 1.20 3.06
C VAL A 93 -8.92 0.86 4.34
N GLU A 94 -7.95 1.67 4.70
CA GLU A 94 -7.21 1.50 5.94
C GLU A 94 -8.07 1.87 7.16
N GLY A 95 -8.05 1.01 8.18
CA GLY A 95 -8.78 1.26 9.43
C GLY A 95 -8.11 2.35 10.27
N PRO A 96 -8.85 3.37 10.70
CA PRO A 96 -8.27 4.55 11.37
C PRO A 96 -7.68 4.28 12.76
N VAL A 97 -7.95 3.14 13.36
CA VAL A 97 -7.59 2.85 14.78
C VAL A 97 -6.40 1.89 14.90
N TYR A 98 -6.05 1.18 13.82
CA TYR A 98 -5.04 0.10 13.89
C TYR A 98 -4.01 0.23 12.77
N THR A 99 -3.69 1.46 12.41
CA THR A 99 -2.97 1.80 11.20
C THR A 99 -1.60 1.26 11.23
N THR A 100 -0.79 1.01 11.91
CA THR A 100 0.56 0.49 11.64
C THR A 100 1.17 -0.17 12.86
N MET A 101 1.38 -1.46 12.78
CA MET A 101 2.32 -2.13 13.68
C MET A 101 3.61 -2.39 12.90
N GLY A 102 4.58 -1.54 13.09
CA GLY A 102 5.97 -1.81 12.75
C GLY A 102 6.79 -1.85 14.02
N ALA A 103 7.91 -2.53 14.02
CA ALA A 103 8.83 -2.60 15.16
C ALA A 103 9.33 -1.22 15.62
N ASN A 104 9.16 -0.21 14.80
CA ASN A 104 9.29 1.20 15.12
C ASN A 104 8.23 1.94 14.33
N ALA A 105 7.11 2.23 14.94
CA ALA A 105 6.00 2.99 14.34
C ALA A 105 6.35 4.46 14.01
N GLN A 106 7.60 4.77 13.82
CA GLN A 106 8.04 5.99 13.18
C GLN A 106 8.32 5.69 11.71
N PRO A 107 7.74 6.47 10.78
CA PRO A 107 8.17 6.45 9.40
C PRO A 107 9.70 6.66 9.44
N LYS A 108 10.43 5.66 9.02
CA LYS A 108 11.87 5.80 8.87
C LYS A 108 12.06 6.86 7.80
N GLY A 109 12.36 8.07 8.23
CA GLY A 109 12.45 9.27 7.41
C GLY A 109 13.28 9.06 6.13
N PRO A 110 13.24 9.99 5.17
CA PRO A 110 13.64 9.84 3.76
C PRO A 110 15.12 9.52 3.49
N LYS A 111 15.90 9.09 4.46
CA LYS A 111 17.35 8.86 4.35
C LYS A 111 17.78 7.41 4.13
N ARG A 112 16.88 6.42 4.16
CA ARG A 112 17.26 5.09 3.67
C ARG A 112 17.07 5.08 2.16
N LYS A 113 18.09 4.64 1.42
CA LYS A 113 17.90 4.18 0.05
C LYS A 113 16.75 3.21 0.08
N SER A 114 15.69 3.51 -0.65
CA SER A 114 14.55 2.60 -0.75
C SER A 114 15.08 1.23 -1.14
N PRO A 115 14.75 0.16 -0.40
CA PRO A 115 15.19 -1.17 -0.77
C PRO A 115 14.64 -1.47 -2.17
N PRO A 116 15.43 -2.17 -3.01
CA PRO A 116 15.05 -2.38 -4.41
C PRO A 116 13.82 -3.27 -4.58
N PHE A 117 13.45 -4.03 -3.56
CA PHE A 117 12.30 -4.92 -3.59
C PHE A 117 11.35 -4.63 -2.44
N CYS A 118 10.06 -4.49 -2.77
CA CYS A 118 8.99 -4.43 -1.80
C CYS A 118 7.93 -5.46 -2.14
N ALA A 119 7.22 -5.95 -1.12
CA ALA A 119 6.05 -6.80 -1.30
C ALA A 119 4.89 -6.22 -0.48
N LEU A 120 3.73 -6.13 -1.12
CA LEU A 120 2.46 -5.83 -0.48
C LEU A 120 1.67 -7.12 -0.42
N VAL A 121 1.40 -7.61 0.79
CA VAL A 121 0.70 -8.86 1.01
C VAL A 121 -0.68 -8.57 1.56
N ARG A 122 -1.69 -8.88 0.76
CA ARG A 122 -3.08 -8.87 1.19
C ARG A 122 -3.37 -10.16 1.93
N VAL A 123 -4.01 -10.06 3.07
CA VAL A 123 -4.31 -11.21 3.93
C VAL A 123 -5.80 -11.23 4.23
N ARG A 124 -6.41 -12.41 4.14
CA ARG A 124 -7.73 -12.69 4.70
C ARG A 124 -7.59 -13.59 5.91
N THR A 125 -8.42 -13.32 6.90
CA THR A 125 -8.39 -14.01 8.19
C THR A 125 -9.75 -14.64 8.50
N ASP A 126 -9.75 -15.69 9.29
CA ASP A 126 -10.96 -16.29 9.89
C ASP A 126 -11.05 -15.99 11.40
N ASP A 127 -10.17 -15.16 11.91
CA ASP A 127 -10.10 -14.73 13.30
C ASP A 127 -10.08 -13.18 13.38
N ASP A 128 -9.96 -12.62 14.57
CA ASP A 128 -9.81 -11.18 14.79
C ASP A 128 -8.59 -10.63 14.01
N PRO A 129 -8.78 -9.75 13.01
CA PRO A 129 -7.68 -9.22 12.21
C PRO A 129 -6.58 -8.56 13.05
N VAL A 130 -6.93 -7.91 14.15
CA VAL A 130 -5.96 -7.27 15.05
C VAL A 130 -5.08 -8.32 15.74
N ALA A 131 -5.67 -9.42 16.18
CA ALA A 131 -4.93 -10.52 16.80
C ALA A 131 -3.98 -11.18 15.78
N VAL A 132 -4.47 -11.44 14.57
CA VAL A 132 -3.66 -12.01 13.48
C VAL A 132 -2.53 -11.06 13.08
N MET A 133 -2.80 -9.77 12.95
CA MET A 133 -1.78 -8.76 12.66
C MET A 133 -0.66 -8.75 13.71
N ARG A 134 -1.02 -8.81 14.99
CA ARG A 134 -0.04 -8.87 16.09
C ARG A 134 0.80 -10.16 16.03
N GLU A 135 0.17 -11.27 15.70
CA GLU A 135 0.88 -12.54 15.57
C GLU A 135 1.85 -12.52 14.38
N ILE A 136 1.44 -11.96 13.23
CA ILE A 136 2.34 -11.76 12.09
C ILE A 136 3.53 -10.88 12.51
N ALA A 137 3.28 -9.72 13.11
CA ALA A 137 4.34 -8.83 13.57
C ALA A 137 5.29 -9.52 14.56
N ARG A 138 4.75 -10.32 15.50
CA ARG A 138 5.54 -11.10 16.47
C ARG A 138 6.46 -12.12 15.79
N ARG A 139 6.02 -12.76 14.70
CA ARG A 139 6.82 -13.74 13.94
C ARG A 139 8.01 -13.10 13.24
N PHE A 140 7.86 -11.87 12.80
CA PHE A 140 8.97 -11.11 12.24
C PHE A 140 9.94 -10.63 13.33
N GLY A 141 9.45 -10.30 14.53
CA GLY A 141 10.26 -9.69 15.57
C GLY A 141 10.85 -8.36 15.09
N ASP A 142 12.12 -8.14 15.41
CA ASP A 142 12.86 -6.93 14.98
C ASP A 142 13.61 -7.14 13.66
N THR A 143 13.23 -8.14 12.87
CA THR A 143 13.94 -8.46 11.63
C THR A 143 13.49 -7.57 10.47
N ASP A 144 14.43 -7.05 9.68
CA ASP A 144 14.15 -6.68 8.30
C ASP A 144 13.71 -7.97 7.58
N PRO A 145 12.61 -8.07 6.90
CA PRO A 145 12.07 -7.08 5.97
C PRO A 145 10.73 -6.45 6.39
N PHE A 146 10.19 -6.72 7.57
CA PHE A 146 8.88 -6.20 7.96
C PHE A 146 8.90 -4.68 8.09
N GLN A 147 8.04 -3.99 7.33
CA GLN A 147 7.90 -2.55 7.37
C GLN A 147 6.68 -2.11 8.17
N GLY A 148 5.61 -2.88 8.09
CA GLY A 148 4.37 -2.61 8.82
C GLY A 148 3.23 -3.53 8.41
N ALA A 149 2.13 -3.42 9.12
CA ALA A 149 0.86 -4.04 8.77
C ALA A 149 -0.30 -3.14 9.18
N SER A 150 -1.35 -3.15 8.38
CA SER A 150 -2.56 -2.37 8.61
C SER A 150 -3.78 -3.27 8.58
N VAL A 151 -4.74 -3.03 9.47
CA VAL A 151 -6.09 -3.57 9.34
C VAL A 151 -6.80 -2.80 8.23
N THR A 152 -7.42 -3.50 7.30
CA THR A 152 -8.10 -2.88 6.15
C THR A 152 -9.55 -3.36 6.05
N PHE A 153 -10.37 -2.56 5.37
CA PHE A 153 -11.75 -2.89 5.04
C PHE A 153 -11.90 -3.02 3.54
N GLY A 154 -12.44 -4.14 3.07
CA GLY A 154 -12.61 -4.42 1.66
C GLY A 154 -12.44 -5.90 1.36
N ARG A 155 -11.66 -6.23 0.32
CA ARG A 155 -11.40 -7.62 -0.06
C ARG A 155 -10.31 -8.32 0.76
N ALA A 156 -9.54 -7.57 1.49
CA ALA A 156 -8.55 -8.06 2.45
C ALA A 156 -8.88 -7.51 3.83
N ASP A 157 -8.52 -8.25 4.86
CA ASP A 157 -8.67 -7.85 6.25
C ASP A 157 -7.40 -7.17 6.77
N LEU A 158 -6.25 -7.55 6.19
CA LEU A 158 -4.95 -6.95 6.50
C LEU A 158 -4.16 -6.66 5.22
N LEU A 159 -3.32 -5.64 5.29
CA LEU A 159 -2.22 -5.41 4.38
C LEU A 159 -0.90 -5.47 5.15
N VAL A 160 0.06 -6.26 4.67
CA VAL A 160 1.41 -6.36 5.24
C VAL A 160 2.41 -5.84 4.23
N GLU A 161 3.29 -4.95 4.69
CA GLU A 161 4.33 -4.35 3.88
C GLU A 161 5.69 -4.94 4.23
N LEU A 162 6.38 -5.44 3.22
CA LEU A 162 7.73 -5.98 3.31
C LEU A 162 8.66 -5.23 2.39
N ALA A 163 9.92 -5.08 2.80
CA ALA A 163 10.95 -4.48 1.96
C ALA A 163 12.32 -5.13 2.22
N GLY A 164 13.11 -5.32 1.17
CA GLY A 164 14.41 -5.98 1.29
C GLY A 164 15.31 -5.75 0.10
N ASP A 165 16.59 -6.11 0.26
CA ASP A 165 17.62 -5.91 -0.76
C ASP A 165 17.57 -6.98 -1.87
N THR A 166 16.87 -8.08 -1.64
CA THR A 166 16.71 -9.17 -2.61
C THR A 166 15.25 -9.62 -2.69
N LEU A 167 14.87 -10.23 -3.80
CA LEU A 167 13.53 -10.80 -3.95
C LEU A 167 13.27 -11.88 -2.91
N ASP A 168 14.25 -12.73 -2.61
CA ASP A 168 14.12 -13.80 -1.61
C ASP A 168 13.86 -13.22 -0.22
N ALA A 169 14.52 -12.13 0.14
CA ALA A 169 14.33 -11.47 1.43
C ALA A 169 12.88 -10.98 1.65
N VAL A 170 12.13 -10.73 0.59
CA VAL A 170 10.71 -10.32 0.70
C VAL A 170 9.73 -11.45 0.40
N SER A 171 10.11 -12.47 -0.39
CA SER A 171 9.21 -13.56 -0.77
C SER A 171 9.18 -14.71 0.25
N GLU A 172 10.32 -15.07 0.84
CA GLU A 172 10.40 -16.15 1.82
C GLU A 172 9.54 -15.89 3.08
N PRO A 173 9.57 -14.68 3.68
CA PRO A 173 8.72 -14.36 4.83
C PRO A 173 7.23 -14.39 4.53
N VAL A 174 6.81 -14.15 3.28
CA VAL A 174 5.39 -14.29 2.90
C VAL A 174 4.91 -15.71 3.15
N LEU A 175 5.75 -16.69 2.84
CA LEU A 175 5.41 -18.10 3.03
C LEU A 175 5.52 -18.51 4.50
N SER A 176 6.64 -18.22 5.14
CA SER A 176 6.98 -18.74 6.47
C SER A 176 6.37 -17.94 7.63
N ALA A 177 6.30 -16.63 7.53
CA ALA A 177 5.83 -15.77 8.62
C ALA A 177 4.37 -15.35 8.47
N ILE A 178 3.91 -15.07 7.25
CA ILE A 178 2.55 -14.56 7.01
C ILE A 178 1.59 -15.72 6.75
N ARG A 179 1.83 -16.52 5.70
CA ARG A 179 0.89 -17.55 5.29
C ARG A 179 0.67 -18.64 6.34
N GLU A 180 1.69 -18.94 7.15
CA GLU A 180 1.61 -19.93 8.22
C GLU A 180 1.17 -19.34 9.56
N ALA A 181 0.83 -18.05 9.62
CA ALA A 181 0.32 -17.45 10.86
C ALA A 181 -1.09 -17.99 11.16
N PRO A 182 -1.36 -18.37 12.43
CA PRO A 182 -2.72 -18.77 12.84
C PRO A 182 -3.75 -17.70 12.48
N GLY A 183 -4.92 -18.14 11.98
CA GLY A 183 -5.98 -17.27 11.54
C GLY A 183 -5.83 -16.73 10.12
N VAL A 184 -4.70 -16.96 9.43
CA VAL A 184 -4.54 -16.60 8.01
C VAL A 184 -5.13 -17.71 7.14
N ILE A 185 -6.13 -17.36 6.32
CA ILE A 185 -6.79 -18.30 5.41
C ILE A 185 -6.45 -18.08 3.94
N TRP A 186 -5.95 -16.90 3.61
CA TRP A 186 -5.59 -16.56 2.23
C TRP A 186 -4.59 -15.41 2.19
N THR A 187 -3.68 -15.46 1.24
CA THR A 187 -2.73 -14.38 0.95
C THR A 187 -2.63 -14.14 -0.55
N ASP A 188 -2.43 -12.90 -0.94
CA ASP A 188 -2.11 -12.49 -2.29
C ASP A 188 -1.04 -11.41 -2.27
N THR A 189 0.02 -11.60 -3.04
CA THR A 189 1.22 -10.78 -2.98
C THR A 189 1.44 -10.04 -4.29
N ALA A 190 1.57 -8.72 -4.19
CA ALA A 190 2.06 -7.88 -5.26
C ALA A 190 3.51 -7.48 -4.95
N PHE A 191 4.42 -7.80 -5.86
CA PHE A 191 5.81 -7.34 -5.78
C PHE A 191 5.95 -6.01 -6.49
N ILE A 192 6.54 -5.04 -5.79
CA ILE A 192 6.84 -3.73 -6.30
C ILE A 192 8.36 -3.66 -6.47
N TYR A 193 8.80 -3.47 -7.70
CA TYR A 193 10.17 -3.09 -7.93
C TYR A 193 10.28 -1.59 -7.68
N SER A 194 10.80 -1.24 -6.53
CA SER A 194 11.06 0.16 -6.24
C SER A 194 12.26 0.62 -7.07
N GLY A 195 11.98 1.11 -8.26
CA GLY A 195 12.73 2.26 -8.70
C GLY A 195 12.65 3.33 -7.60
N PRO A 196 13.38 4.42 -7.65
CA PRO A 196 13.36 5.38 -6.56
C PRO A 196 11.92 5.72 -6.22
N TRP A 197 11.52 5.47 -4.98
CA TRP A 197 10.21 5.83 -4.45
C TRP A 197 10.04 7.31 -4.79
N ARG A 198 9.21 7.61 -5.77
CA ARG A 198 8.88 8.98 -6.06
C ARG A 198 7.88 9.41 -4.99
N THR A 199 8.40 9.82 -3.84
CA THR A 199 7.65 10.73 -3.00
C THR A 199 7.33 11.93 -3.86
N PRO A 200 6.08 12.43 -3.87
CA PRO A 200 5.77 13.69 -4.53
C PRO A 200 6.80 14.73 -4.09
N SER A 201 7.53 15.25 -5.07
CA SER A 201 8.58 16.25 -4.84
C SER A 201 7.97 17.59 -4.46
#